data_3a7d4914f95e6756612962f47242baef
#
_entry.id   3a7d4914f95e6756612962f47242baef
#
_cell.length_a   1.000
_cell.length_b   1.000
_cell.length_c   1.000
_cell.angle_alpha   90.00
_cell.angle_beta   90.00
_cell.angle_gamma   90.00
#
_symmetry.space_group_name_H-M   'P 1'
#
loop_
_entity.id
_entity.type
_entity.pdbx_description
1 polymer ?
#
loop_
_entity_poly.entity_id
_entity_poly.type
_entity_poly.pdbx_seq_one_letter_code
_entity_poly.pdbx_strand_id
1 'polypeptide(L)'
;MLNKKNNLIKYLIIAVVVLIAFAITGKKMGWIGGVANQKVAVEKVSLRTIVETVSASGKIQPEIEVKISSDVSGEIVSLMVKEGQKVKRGQLLCKIRPDIYESYLDRASAALNTSKANLSNAEARFIQTEQAYDRNSKLIKDKIISEADFEVIKSNYLSAKADVQAAKFNVKSAEASVKEAKDNLFKTTVFSPVDGTVSKLNVELGERVLGTSQMTGTEIMRIANLNSMEVSVDVNENDINRLSIGDTATVEVDAFLDQSFKGVVTEIANSASVVGASADQVTNFPVKIRILSESYSKLNSKDKVKEGDVKEFIDHGIPVAQAARFFSIVAKNKFWGKKNTTIT
;
A
#
# COMPACT_ATOMS: atom_id res chain seq x y z
N MET A 1 90.07 57.42 51.28
CA MET A 1 88.91 56.45 51.16
C MET A 1 87.97 56.87 50.05
N LEU A 2 88.31 56.85 48.79
CA LEU A 2 87.50 57.31 47.68
C LEU A 2 87.83 56.56 46.37
N ASN A 3 87.85 55.21 46.35
CA ASN A 3 88.11 54.52 45.07
C ASN A 3 87.39 53.16 44.96
N LYS A 4 86.42 52.84 45.85
CA LYS A 4 85.69 51.57 45.79
C LYS A 4 84.27 51.64 45.12
N LYS A 5 83.74 52.85 44.93
CA LYS A 5 82.39 53.08 44.40
C LYS A 5 82.33 53.03 42.88
N ASN A 6 83.42 53.35 42.16
CA ASN A 6 83.43 53.40 40.69
C ASN A 6 83.48 51.99 40.04
N ASN A 7 84.01 50.99 40.75
CA ASN A 7 84.08 49.63 40.19
C ASN A 7 82.76 48.91 40.26
N LEU A 8 81.91 49.17 41.26
CA LEU A 8 80.61 48.58 41.41
C LEU A 8 79.68 49.01 40.25
N ILE A 9 79.75 50.30 39.84
CA ILE A 9 78.97 50.83 38.70
C ILE A 9 79.44 50.22 37.37
N LYS A 10 80.79 49.99 37.20
CA LYS A 10 81.28 49.32 35.98
C LYS A 10 80.82 47.85 35.89
N TYR A 11 80.84 47.12 37.01
CA TYR A 11 80.30 45.73 37.01
C TYR A 11 78.79 45.67 36.76
N LEU A 12 78.05 46.65 37.26
CA LEU A 12 76.65 46.75 37.04
C LEU A 12 76.32 47.06 35.55
N ILE A 13 77.07 47.94 34.92
CA ILE A 13 76.94 48.23 33.47
C ILE A 13 77.31 47.00 32.63
N ILE A 14 78.36 46.28 32.99
CA ILE A 14 78.78 45.06 32.30
C ILE A 14 77.73 43.98 32.47
N ALA A 15 77.09 43.78 33.64
CA ALA A 15 76.06 42.86 33.89
C ALA A 15 74.81 43.17 33.04
N VAL A 16 74.40 44.44 32.92
CA VAL A 16 73.29 44.87 32.09
C VAL A 16 73.56 44.62 30.60
N VAL A 17 74.79 44.90 30.13
CA VAL A 17 75.20 44.67 28.73
C VAL A 17 75.18 43.14 28.43
N VAL A 18 75.68 42.30 29.37
CA VAL A 18 75.58 40.83 29.21
C VAL A 18 74.17 40.33 29.21
N LEU A 19 73.27 40.89 30.05
CA LEU A 19 71.87 40.54 30.08
C LEU A 19 71.17 40.94 28.77
N ILE A 20 71.46 42.13 28.22
CA ILE A 20 70.91 42.54 26.92
C ILE A 20 71.46 41.66 25.80
N ALA A 21 72.76 41.36 25.81
CA ALA A 21 73.33 40.43 24.82
C ALA A 21 72.74 39.05 24.92
N PHE A 22 72.46 38.54 26.13
CA PHE A 22 71.76 37.23 26.36
C PHE A 22 70.32 37.27 25.90
N ALA A 23 69.61 38.40 26.11
CA ALA A 23 68.24 38.54 25.64
C ALA A 23 68.16 38.60 24.10
N ILE A 24 69.11 39.25 23.45
CA ILE A 24 69.21 39.37 21.98
C ILE A 24 69.56 38.00 21.38
N THR A 25 70.54 37.31 21.97
CA THR A 25 70.92 35.96 21.52
C THR A 25 69.80 34.93 21.79
N GLY A 26 69.11 34.99 22.94
CA GLY A 26 67.98 34.15 23.29
C GLY A 26 66.78 34.33 22.35
N LYS A 27 66.54 35.59 21.91
CA LYS A 27 65.50 35.90 20.91
C LYS A 27 65.90 35.38 19.52
N LYS A 28 67.17 35.40 19.13
CA LYS A 28 67.68 34.91 17.85
C LYS A 28 67.78 33.38 17.82
N MET A 29 67.97 32.74 18.95
CA MET A 29 67.89 31.25 19.09
C MET A 29 66.50 30.72 19.34
N GLY A 30 65.44 31.53 19.38
CA GLY A 30 64.06 31.12 19.52
C GLY A 30 63.65 30.69 20.94
N TRP A 31 64.47 31.00 21.98
CA TRP A 31 64.08 30.65 23.37
C TRP A 31 63.12 31.64 24.00
N ILE A 32 63.09 32.89 23.48
CA ILE A 32 62.15 33.90 23.97
C ILE A 32 61.33 34.41 22.79
N GLY A 33 60.05 34.11 22.78
CA GLY A 33 59.11 34.61 21.77
C GLY A 33 58.95 33.71 20.51
N GLY A 34 59.14 32.41 20.62
CA GLY A 34 58.79 31.50 19.53
C GLY A 34 57.32 31.61 19.22
N VAL A 35 56.98 32.23 18.09
CA VAL A 35 55.61 32.12 17.51
C VAL A 35 55.37 30.63 17.26
N ALA A 36 54.46 30.05 17.98
CA ALA A 36 54.04 28.68 17.73
C ALA A 36 53.57 28.59 16.27
N ASN A 37 54.43 28.06 15.39
CA ASN A 37 54.05 27.79 14.02
C ASN A 37 52.96 26.75 14.06
N GLN A 38 51.73 27.20 14.00
CA GLN A 38 50.57 26.33 13.89
C GLN A 38 50.68 25.60 12.55
N LYS A 39 50.97 24.29 12.62
CA LYS A 39 51.00 23.45 11.42
C LYS A 39 49.60 23.36 10.88
N VAL A 40 49.27 24.08 9.83
CA VAL A 40 48.04 23.96 9.10
C VAL A 40 48.21 22.94 7.97
N ALA A 41 47.32 22.01 7.87
CA ALA A 41 47.26 21.12 6.73
C ALA A 41 46.66 21.90 5.56
N VAL A 42 47.39 22.00 4.47
CA VAL A 42 46.90 22.63 3.23
C VAL A 42 46.68 21.54 2.22
N GLU A 43 45.43 21.40 1.77
CA GLU A 43 45.04 20.48 0.71
C GLU A 43 44.63 21.30 -0.53
N LYS A 44 45.02 20.83 -1.72
CA LYS A 44 44.58 21.48 -2.96
C LYS A 44 43.09 21.29 -3.13
N VAL A 45 42.35 22.34 -3.42
CA VAL A 45 40.95 22.30 -3.74
C VAL A 45 40.73 21.41 -4.97
N SER A 46 40.01 20.35 -4.78
CA SER A 46 39.56 19.45 -5.87
C SER A 46 38.04 19.39 -5.89
N LEU A 47 37.48 19.33 -7.08
CA LEU A 47 36.04 19.06 -7.24
C LEU A 47 35.75 17.63 -6.80
N ARG A 48 34.98 17.47 -5.74
CA ARG A 48 34.52 16.17 -5.24
C ARG A 48 33.01 16.13 -5.37
N THR A 49 32.51 15.00 -5.78
CA THR A 49 31.05 14.73 -5.74
C THR A 49 30.69 14.38 -4.30
N ILE A 50 29.84 15.17 -3.70
CA ILE A 50 29.26 14.88 -2.39
C ILE A 50 27.95 14.16 -2.63
N VAL A 51 27.82 12.97 -2.08
CA VAL A 51 26.60 12.19 -2.08
C VAL A 51 25.93 12.40 -0.74
N GLU A 52 24.74 12.94 -0.76
CA GLU A 52 23.91 13.07 0.44
C GLU A 52 23.16 11.77 0.65
N THR A 53 23.23 11.21 1.86
CA THR A 53 22.59 9.96 2.22
C THR A 53 21.62 10.17 3.36
N VAL A 54 20.42 9.61 3.24
CA VAL A 54 19.40 9.58 4.30
C VAL A 54 19.29 8.14 4.77
N SER A 55 19.42 7.93 6.08
CA SER A 55 19.27 6.61 6.72
C SER A 55 17.87 6.51 7.32
N ALA A 56 17.17 5.43 7.03
CA ALA A 56 15.86 5.15 7.57
C ALA A 56 15.72 3.65 7.87
N SER A 57 14.78 3.30 8.74
CA SER A 57 14.43 1.91 9.03
C SER A 57 13.02 1.61 8.55
N GLY A 58 12.74 0.37 8.17
CA GLY A 58 11.44 0.01 7.65
C GLY A 58 11.19 -1.48 7.59
N LYS A 59 10.13 -1.87 6.88
CA LYS A 59 9.69 -3.25 6.73
C LYS A 59 9.64 -3.62 5.26
N ILE A 60 10.11 -4.82 4.94
CA ILE A 60 9.94 -5.42 3.62
C ILE A 60 8.54 -5.99 3.53
N GLN A 61 7.84 -5.67 2.44
CA GLN A 61 6.49 -6.16 2.17
C GLN A 61 6.32 -6.41 0.68
N PRO A 62 5.36 -7.23 0.26
CA PRO A 62 5.01 -7.36 -1.14
C PRO A 62 4.46 -6.05 -1.68
N GLU A 63 4.79 -5.68 -2.91
CA GLU A 63 4.24 -4.49 -3.58
C GLU A 63 2.71 -4.59 -3.74
N ILE A 64 2.19 -5.80 -3.97
CA ILE A 64 0.76 -6.08 -4.08
C ILE A 64 0.39 -7.17 -3.08
N GLU A 65 -0.40 -6.81 -2.09
CA GLU A 65 -1.03 -7.73 -1.15
C GLU A 65 -2.55 -7.51 -1.17
N VAL A 66 -3.31 -8.56 -1.44
CA VAL A 66 -4.77 -8.52 -1.45
C VAL A 66 -5.31 -9.37 -0.29
N LYS A 67 -6.06 -8.71 0.59
CA LYS A 67 -6.79 -9.38 1.68
C LYS A 67 -8.08 -9.94 1.12
N ILE A 68 -8.29 -11.24 1.27
CA ILE A 68 -9.51 -11.93 0.87
C ILE A 68 -10.37 -12.09 2.13
N SER A 69 -11.51 -11.43 2.13
CA SER A 69 -12.49 -11.50 3.22
C SER A 69 -13.78 -12.17 2.72
N SER A 70 -14.56 -12.71 3.65
CA SER A 70 -15.86 -13.29 3.34
C SER A 70 -16.92 -12.19 3.16
N ASP A 71 -17.65 -12.24 2.06
CA ASP A 71 -18.82 -11.38 1.80
C ASP A 71 -20.12 -11.98 2.36
N VAL A 72 -20.09 -13.27 2.74
CA VAL A 72 -21.27 -14.02 3.22
C VAL A 72 -20.90 -14.83 4.47
N SER A 73 -21.89 -15.07 5.32
CA SER A 73 -21.68 -15.83 6.56
C SER A 73 -21.93 -17.30 6.35
N GLY A 74 -21.06 -18.17 6.89
CA GLY A 74 -21.25 -19.61 6.80
C GLY A 74 -20.04 -20.37 7.29
N GLU A 75 -20.10 -21.70 7.24
CA GLU A 75 -19.02 -22.61 7.58
C GLU A 75 -18.19 -22.94 6.33
N ILE A 76 -16.86 -22.98 6.46
CA ILE A 76 -15.96 -23.39 5.38
C ILE A 76 -16.06 -24.92 5.20
N VAL A 77 -16.69 -25.34 4.12
CA VAL A 77 -16.86 -26.77 3.80
C VAL A 77 -15.73 -27.33 2.95
N SER A 78 -14.97 -26.46 2.30
CA SER A 78 -13.84 -26.88 1.47
C SER A 78 -12.79 -25.76 1.43
N LEU A 79 -11.53 -26.15 1.67
CA LEU A 79 -10.36 -25.30 1.60
C LEU A 79 -9.35 -25.96 0.65
N MET A 80 -9.13 -25.35 -0.53
CA MET A 80 -8.39 -25.98 -1.62
C MET A 80 -6.96 -25.47 -1.74
N VAL A 81 -6.55 -24.56 -0.86
CA VAL A 81 -5.23 -23.94 -0.86
C VAL A 81 -4.58 -24.03 0.51
N LYS A 82 -3.25 -24.01 0.52
CA LYS A 82 -2.42 -23.99 1.74
C LYS A 82 -1.58 -22.72 1.76
N GLU A 83 -1.13 -22.33 2.94
CA GLU A 83 -0.17 -21.26 3.09
C GLU A 83 1.13 -21.58 2.30
N GLY A 84 1.69 -20.56 1.64
CA GLY A 84 2.82 -20.71 0.73
C GLY A 84 2.49 -21.22 -0.68
N GLN A 85 1.25 -21.60 -0.98
CA GLN A 85 0.86 -22.12 -2.29
C GLN A 85 0.67 -21.01 -3.31
N LYS A 86 1.18 -21.21 -4.53
CA LYS A 86 0.96 -20.32 -5.68
C LYS A 86 -0.46 -20.51 -6.22
N VAL A 87 -1.16 -19.41 -6.44
CA VAL A 87 -2.53 -19.37 -6.97
C VAL A 87 -2.60 -18.46 -8.19
N LYS A 88 -3.51 -18.78 -9.11
CA LYS A 88 -3.80 -17.99 -10.30
C LYS A 88 -5.11 -17.23 -10.14
N ARG A 89 -5.22 -16.11 -10.82
CA ARG A 89 -6.48 -15.36 -10.92
C ARG A 89 -7.61 -16.27 -11.40
N GLY A 90 -8.75 -16.23 -10.69
CA GLY A 90 -9.91 -17.09 -10.97
C GLY A 90 -9.80 -18.50 -10.41
N GLN A 91 -8.73 -18.86 -9.72
CA GLN A 91 -8.59 -20.15 -9.05
C GLN A 91 -9.49 -20.18 -7.80
N LEU A 92 -10.16 -21.31 -7.61
CA LEU A 92 -10.97 -21.57 -6.42
C LEU A 92 -10.09 -21.71 -5.19
N LEU A 93 -10.39 -20.92 -4.15
CA LEU A 93 -9.65 -20.88 -2.89
C LEU A 93 -10.37 -21.68 -1.79
N CYS A 94 -11.61 -21.34 -1.53
CA CYS A 94 -12.45 -22.03 -0.56
C CYS A 94 -13.93 -21.97 -0.95
N LYS A 95 -14.72 -22.85 -0.33
CA LYS A 95 -16.17 -22.89 -0.47
C LYS A 95 -16.83 -22.80 0.90
N ILE A 96 -17.72 -21.85 1.05
CA ILE A 96 -18.60 -21.67 2.21
C ILE A 96 -19.86 -22.48 1.98
N ARG A 97 -20.47 -23.00 3.03
CA ARG A 97 -21.68 -23.83 2.97
C ARG A 97 -22.82 -23.12 2.20
N PRO A 98 -23.28 -23.64 1.06
CA PRO A 98 -24.22 -22.94 0.19
C PRO A 98 -25.70 -23.20 0.53
N ASP A 99 -26.05 -24.19 1.33
CA ASP A 99 -27.42 -24.76 1.50
C ASP A 99 -28.49 -23.69 1.76
N ILE A 100 -28.17 -22.71 2.61
CA ILE A 100 -29.09 -21.61 2.93
C ILE A 100 -29.27 -20.68 1.73
N TYR A 101 -28.22 -20.40 0.99
CA TYR A 101 -28.23 -19.53 -0.19
C TYR A 101 -28.91 -20.18 -1.37
N GLU A 102 -28.76 -21.51 -1.54
CA GLU A 102 -29.51 -22.30 -2.49
C GLU A 102 -31.01 -22.23 -2.19
N SER A 103 -31.41 -22.40 -0.91
CA SER A 103 -32.81 -22.28 -0.48
C SER A 103 -33.37 -20.86 -0.72
N TYR A 104 -32.57 -19.80 -0.56
CA TYR A 104 -33.00 -18.45 -0.89
C TYR A 104 -33.20 -18.26 -2.40
N LEU A 105 -32.31 -18.80 -3.22
CA LEU A 105 -32.45 -18.78 -4.68
C LEU A 105 -33.71 -19.53 -5.14
N ASP A 106 -33.97 -20.70 -4.59
CA ASP A 106 -35.18 -21.50 -4.92
C ASP A 106 -36.45 -20.74 -4.56
N ARG A 107 -36.48 -20.09 -3.39
CA ARG A 107 -37.62 -19.27 -2.95
C ARG A 107 -37.83 -18.06 -3.86
N ALA A 108 -36.78 -17.36 -4.22
CA ALA A 108 -36.84 -16.21 -5.13
C ALA A 108 -37.32 -16.66 -6.54
N SER A 109 -36.85 -17.81 -7.02
CA SER A 109 -37.23 -18.35 -8.32
C SER A 109 -38.70 -18.78 -8.35
N ALA A 110 -39.24 -19.37 -7.26
CA ALA A 110 -40.64 -19.66 -7.12
C ALA A 110 -41.53 -18.41 -7.14
N ALA A 111 -41.09 -17.32 -6.44
CA ALA A 111 -41.77 -16.03 -6.47
C ALA A 111 -41.79 -15.40 -7.87
N LEU A 112 -40.67 -15.53 -8.62
CA LEU A 112 -40.63 -15.08 -10.03
C LEU A 112 -41.61 -15.87 -10.90
N ASN A 113 -41.72 -17.19 -10.73
CA ASN A 113 -42.67 -18.01 -11.48
C ASN A 113 -44.11 -17.58 -11.18
N THR A 114 -44.44 -17.29 -9.93
CA THR A 114 -45.75 -16.74 -9.53
C THR A 114 -46.01 -15.38 -10.22
N SER A 115 -45.03 -14.47 -10.23
CA SER A 115 -45.17 -13.17 -10.90
C SER A 115 -45.36 -13.33 -12.41
N LYS A 116 -44.68 -14.28 -13.06
CA LYS A 116 -44.87 -14.61 -14.48
C LYS A 116 -46.25 -15.18 -14.76
N ALA A 117 -46.77 -16.05 -13.89
CA ALA A 117 -48.13 -16.55 -14.00
C ALA A 117 -49.20 -15.43 -13.91
N ASN A 118 -48.99 -14.49 -12.98
CA ASN A 118 -49.83 -13.29 -12.85
C ASN A 118 -49.79 -12.41 -14.10
N LEU A 119 -48.60 -12.22 -14.69
CA LEU A 119 -48.46 -11.50 -15.95
C LEU A 119 -49.24 -12.20 -17.08
N SER A 120 -49.11 -13.51 -17.22
CA SER A 120 -49.84 -14.26 -18.23
C SER A 120 -51.36 -14.13 -18.06
N ASN A 121 -51.86 -14.11 -16.82
CA ASN A 121 -53.31 -13.88 -16.54
C ASN A 121 -53.70 -12.44 -16.92
N ALA A 122 -52.89 -11.43 -16.64
CA ALA A 122 -53.15 -10.03 -17.03
C ALA A 122 -53.14 -9.87 -18.56
N GLU A 123 -52.21 -10.53 -19.25
CA GLU A 123 -52.13 -10.53 -20.73
C GLU A 123 -53.36 -11.21 -21.36
N ALA A 124 -53.84 -12.33 -20.80
CA ALA A 124 -55.05 -12.98 -21.29
C ALA A 124 -56.28 -12.06 -21.16
N ARG A 125 -56.43 -11.35 -20.02
CA ARG A 125 -57.51 -10.34 -19.82
C ARG A 125 -57.36 -9.18 -20.78
N PHE A 126 -56.19 -8.71 -21.01
CA PHE A 126 -55.90 -7.61 -21.94
C PHE A 126 -56.33 -8.02 -23.37
N ILE A 127 -55.93 -9.18 -23.86
CA ILE A 127 -56.33 -9.68 -25.18
C ILE A 127 -57.86 -9.74 -25.32
N GLN A 128 -58.58 -10.18 -24.29
CA GLN A 128 -60.05 -10.21 -24.28
C GLN A 128 -60.66 -8.77 -24.42
N THR A 129 -60.13 -7.83 -23.61
CA THR A 129 -60.63 -6.45 -23.62
C THR A 129 -60.21 -5.68 -24.90
N GLU A 130 -59.05 -5.97 -25.46
CA GLU A 130 -58.56 -5.43 -26.73
C GLU A 130 -59.46 -5.85 -27.89
N GLN A 131 -59.81 -7.15 -27.98
CA GLN A 131 -60.74 -7.65 -28.99
C GLN A 131 -62.13 -7.03 -28.84
N ALA A 132 -62.61 -6.80 -27.61
CA ALA A 132 -63.88 -6.11 -27.37
C ALA A 132 -63.82 -4.66 -27.82
N TYR A 133 -62.75 -3.95 -27.50
CA TYR A 133 -62.50 -2.57 -27.92
C TYR A 133 -62.47 -2.45 -29.46
N ASP A 134 -61.71 -3.33 -30.13
CA ASP A 134 -61.57 -3.31 -31.60
C ASP A 134 -62.91 -3.57 -32.31
N ARG A 135 -63.72 -4.52 -31.81
CA ARG A 135 -65.08 -4.76 -32.36
C ARG A 135 -65.95 -3.49 -32.19
N ASN A 136 -66.01 -2.94 -30.98
CA ASN A 136 -66.89 -1.82 -30.66
C ASN A 136 -66.41 -0.51 -31.27
N SER A 137 -65.08 -0.34 -31.55
CA SER A 137 -64.54 0.80 -32.26
C SER A 137 -65.02 0.89 -33.71
N LYS A 138 -65.41 -0.21 -34.33
CA LYS A 138 -66.03 -0.23 -35.64
C LYS A 138 -67.52 0.12 -35.52
N LEU A 139 -68.25 -0.45 -34.54
CA LEU A 139 -69.67 -0.21 -34.33
C LEU A 139 -70.01 1.25 -33.97
N ILE A 140 -69.11 1.96 -33.22
CA ILE A 140 -69.29 3.40 -32.92
C ILE A 140 -69.15 4.24 -34.18
N LYS A 141 -68.23 3.89 -35.08
CA LYS A 141 -68.08 4.59 -36.38
C LYS A 141 -69.33 4.46 -37.24
N ASP A 142 -69.97 3.31 -37.17
CA ASP A 142 -71.21 3.03 -37.88
C ASP A 142 -72.45 3.54 -37.12
N LYS A 143 -72.27 4.25 -35.98
CA LYS A 143 -73.31 4.82 -35.10
C LYS A 143 -74.30 3.78 -34.56
N ILE A 144 -73.85 2.54 -34.36
CA ILE A 144 -74.71 1.40 -33.89
C ILE A 144 -74.74 1.37 -32.35
N ILE A 145 -73.73 1.89 -31.64
CA ILE A 145 -73.68 1.94 -30.19
C ILE A 145 -73.57 3.40 -29.66
N SER A 146 -73.97 3.62 -28.41
CA SER A 146 -73.87 4.96 -27.79
C SER A 146 -72.45 5.33 -27.43
N GLU A 147 -72.14 6.62 -27.36
CA GLU A 147 -70.81 7.12 -26.91
C GLU A 147 -70.55 6.69 -25.48
N ALA A 148 -71.55 6.69 -24.60
CA ALA A 148 -71.38 6.29 -23.20
C ALA A 148 -70.98 4.79 -23.07
N ASP A 149 -71.60 3.89 -23.87
CA ASP A 149 -71.24 2.49 -23.87
C ASP A 149 -69.79 2.26 -24.38
N PHE A 150 -69.40 3.02 -25.41
CA PHE A 150 -68.06 2.92 -25.94
C PHE A 150 -66.99 3.44 -24.93
N GLU A 151 -67.29 4.51 -24.18
CA GLU A 151 -66.39 5.02 -23.14
C GLU A 151 -66.15 3.99 -22.05
N VAL A 152 -67.14 3.22 -21.63
CA VAL A 152 -66.98 2.09 -20.66
C VAL A 152 -66.03 1.03 -21.23
N ILE A 153 -66.20 0.64 -22.49
CA ILE A 153 -65.35 -0.37 -23.13
C ILE A 153 -63.90 0.15 -23.25
N LYS A 154 -63.74 1.41 -23.63
CA LYS A 154 -62.42 2.07 -23.72
C LYS A 154 -61.74 2.14 -22.35
N SER A 155 -62.47 2.46 -21.30
CA SER A 155 -61.96 2.51 -19.94
C SER A 155 -61.49 1.12 -19.49
N ASN A 156 -62.26 0.06 -19.76
CA ASN A 156 -61.88 -1.32 -19.45
C ASN A 156 -60.61 -1.76 -20.20
N TYR A 157 -60.49 -1.38 -21.47
CA TYR A 157 -59.27 -1.62 -22.26
C TYR A 157 -58.03 -0.94 -21.67
N LEU A 158 -58.16 0.35 -21.31
CA LEU A 158 -57.07 1.11 -20.73
C LEU A 158 -56.64 0.56 -19.34
N SER A 159 -57.63 0.15 -18.52
CA SER A 159 -57.37 -0.51 -17.24
C SER A 159 -56.61 -1.81 -17.43
N ALA A 160 -57.07 -2.71 -18.30
CA ALA A 160 -56.40 -3.97 -18.58
C ALA A 160 -54.98 -3.76 -19.14
N LYS A 161 -54.76 -2.71 -19.96
CA LYS A 161 -53.44 -2.34 -20.44
C LYS A 161 -52.51 -1.89 -19.30
N ALA A 162 -53.04 -1.10 -18.35
CA ALA A 162 -52.31 -0.68 -17.16
C ALA A 162 -51.98 -1.88 -16.25
N ASP A 163 -52.91 -2.85 -16.10
CA ASP A 163 -52.69 -4.09 -15.32
C ASP A 163 -51.54 -4.93 -15.90
N VAL A 164 -51.46 -5.07 -17.22
CA VAL A 164 -50.33 -5.77 -17.87
C VAL A 164 -49.01 -5.04 -17.58
N GLN A 165 -49.02 -3.70 -17.66
CA GLN A 165 -47.81 -2.92 -17.36
C GLN A 165 -47.37 -3.06 -15.90
N ALA A 166 -48.31 -3.05 -14.96
CA ALA A 166 -48.03 -3.29 -13.53
C ALA A 166 -47.50 -4.71 -13.31
N ALA A 167 -48.11 -5.72 -13.94
CA ALA A 167 -47.63 -7.09 -13.86
C ALA A 167 -46.21 -7.28 -14.43
N LYS A 168 -45.87 -6.57 -15.54
CA LYS A 168 -44.51 -6.56 -16.10
C LYS A 168 -43.49 -5.98 -15.11
N PHE A 169 -43.83 -4.93 -14.41
CA PHE A 169 -42.94 -4.37 -13.37
C PHE A 169 -42.79 -5.31 -12.18
N ASN A 170 -43.83 -6.03 -11.79
CA ASN A 170 -43.75 -7.04 -10.74
C ASN A 170 -42.82 -8.21 -11.15
N VAL A 171 -42.86 -8.66 -12.41
CA VAL A 171 -41.89 -9.66 -12.93
C VAL A 171 -40.48 -9.11 -12.86
N LYS A 172 -40.25 -7.88 -13.30
CA LYS A 172 -38.93 -7.24 -13.27
C LYS A 172 -38.39 -7.11 -11.83
N SER A 173 -39.25 -6.80 -10.87
CA SER A 173 -38.88 -6.77 -9.44
C SER A 173 -38.50 -8.18 -8.92
N ALA A 174 -39.28 -9.20 -9.27
CA ALA A 174 -38.97 -10.56 -8.87
C ALA A 174 -37.69 -11.10 -9.54
N GLU A 175 -37.42 -10.71 -10.80
CA GLU A 175 -36.13 -11.00 -11.48
C GLU A 175 -34.94 -10.38 -10.76
N ALA A 176 -35.06 -9.15 -10.25
CA ALA A 176 -34.02 -8.51 -9.46
C ALA A 176 -33.74 -9.28 -8.16
N SER A 177 -34.80 -9.78 -7.48
CA SER A 177 -34.66 -10.62 -6.28
C SER A 177 -33.95 -11.95 -6.56
N VAL A 178 -34.27 -12.60 -7.70
CA VAL A 178 -33.55 -13.81 -8.13
C VAL A 178 -32.08 -13.53 -8.40
N LYS A 179 -31.79 -12.41 -9.06
CA LYS A 179 -30.40 -12.01 -9.32
C LYS A 179 -29.63 -11.79 -8.02
N GLU A 180 -30.22 -11.10 -7.05
CA GLU A 180 -29.61 -10.88 -5.73
C GLU A 180 -29.33 -12.21 -5.01
N ALA A 181 -30.28 -13.13 -4.98
CA ALA A 181 -30.12 -14.45 -4.37
C ALA A 181 -29.01 -15.25 -5.08
N LYS A 182 -28.95 -15.18 -6.42
CA LYS A 182 -27.91 -15.83 -7.21
C LYS A 182 -26.52 -15.22 -6.94
N ASP A 183 -26.42 -13.91 -6.84
CA ASP A 183 -25.15 -13.21 -6.54
C ASP A 183 -24.66 -13.60 -5.13
N ASN A 184 -25.57 -13.70 -4.15
CA ASN A 184 -25.23 -14.16 -2.81
C ASN A 184 -24.79 -15.63 -2.78
N LEU A 185 -25.41 -16.50 -3.57
CA LEU A 185 -24.97 -17.88 -3.74
C LEU A 185 -23.58 -17.93 -4.39
N PHE A 186 -23.33 -17.11 -5.40
CA PHE A 186 -22.01 -17.05 -6.04
C PHE A 186 -20.89 -16.64 -5.05
N LYS A 187 -21.17 -15.71 -4.12
CA LYS A 187 -20.24 -15.27 -3.08
C LYS A 187 -19.87 -16.36 -2.07
N THR A 188 -20.61 -17.49 -2.01
CA THR A 188 -20.21 -18.65 -1.19
C THR A 188 -18.98 -19.35 -1.74
N THR A 189 -18.63 -19.11 -2.99
CA THR A 189 -17.46 -19.67 -3.66
C THR A 189 -16.43 -18.60 -3.87
N VAL A 190 -15.34 -18.66 -3.12
CA VAL A 190 -14.30 -17.63 -3.08
C VAL A 190 -13.20 -17.95 -4.09
N PHE A 191 -12.95 -17.02 -5.01
CA PHE A 191 -11.92 -17.12 -6.04
C PHE A 191 -10.81 -16.10 -5.82
N SER A 192 -9.61 -16.40 -6.32
CA SER A 192 -8.50 -15.43 -6.30
C SER A 192 -8.75 -14.31 -7.32
N PRO A 193 -8.68 -13.03 -6.90
CA PRO A 193 -8.78 -11.89 -7.82
C PRO A 193 -7.48 -11.60 -8.58
N VAL A 194 -6.33 -12.11 -8.11
CA VAL A 194 -4.99 -11.84 -8.63
C VAL A 194 -4.15 -13.10 -8.69
N ASP A 195 -3.09 -13.07 -9.50
CA ASP A 195 -2.03 -14.08 -9.46
C ASP A 195 -1.08 -13.80 -8.28
N GLY A 196 -0.69 -14.81 -7.53
CA GLY A 196 0.20 -14.62 -6.39
C GLY A 196 0.46 -15.89 -5.60
N THR A 197 0.91 -15.71 -4.37
CA THR A 197 1.13 -16.77 -3.38
C THR A 197 0.30 -16.46 -2.14
N VAL A 198 -0.30 -17.47 -1.54
CA VAL A 198 -1.01 -17.31 -0.26
C VAL A 198 0.03 -16.99 0.81
N SER A 199 0.09 -15.72 1.23
CA SER A 199 1.07 -15.23 2.23
C SER A 199 0.64 -15.56 3.66
N LYS A 200 -0.67 -15.62 3.89
CA LYS A 200 -1.25 -15.96 5.19
C LYS A 200 -2.61 -16.60 5.02
N LEU A 201 -2.88 -17.64 5.79
CA LEU A 201 -4.16 -18.31 5.89
C LEU A 201 -4.68 -18.14 7.32
N ASN A 202 -5.81 -17.42 7.49
CA ASN A 202 -6.34 -17.07 8.80
C ASN A 202 -7.49 -17.97 9.26
N VAL A 203 -7.90 -18.94 8.44
CA VAL A 203 -9.08 -19.79 8.70
C VAL A 203 -8.78 -21.25 8.46
N GLU A 204 -9.53 -22.12 9.12
CA GLU A 204 -9.42 -23.57 9.01
C GLU A 204 -10.69 -24.19 8.40
N LEU A 205 -10.56 -25.44 7.93
CA LEU A 205 -11.71 -26.21 7.45
C LEU A 205 -12.70 -26.46 8.60
N GLY A 206 -14.00 -26.19 8.38
CA GLY A 206 -15.05 -26.29 9.40
C GLY A 206 -15.23 -25.01 10.23
N GLU A 207 -14.37 -24.03 10.10
CA GLU A 207 -14.49 -22.74 10.79
C GLU A 207 -15.65 -21.91 10.23
N ARG A 208 -16.31 -21.15 11.10
CA ARG A 208 -17.41 -20.27 10.73
C ARG A 208 -16.91 -18.87 10.48
N VAL A 209 -17.08 -18.39 9.25
CA VAL A 209 -16.78 -17.01 8.85
C VAL A 209 -18.04 -16.15 8.87
N LEU A 210 -17.86 -14.88 9.13
CA LEU A 210 -18.91 -13.86 9.12
C LEU A 210 -18.64 -12.90 7.96
N GLY A 211 -19.67 -12.56 7.24
CA GLY A 211 -19.64 -11.55 6.19
C GLY A 211 -21.03 -10.96 6.00
N THR A 212 -21.11 -9.64 6.02
CA THR A 212 -22.33 -8.91 5.72
C THR A 212 -21.97 -7.68 4.89
N SER A 213 -22.94 -7.16 4.14
CA SER A 213 -22.77 -5.93 3.35
C SER A 213 -22.51 -4.67 4.19
N GLN A 214 -22.70 -4.74 5.52
CA GLN A 214 -22.57 -3.60 6.43
C GLN A 214 -21.34 -3.67 7.32
N MET A 215 -20.66 -4.80 7.41
CA MET A 215 -19.48 -4.99 8.26
C MET A 215 -18.35 -5.64 7.46
N THR A 216 -17.13 -5.24 7.75
CA THR A 216 -15.94 -5.92 7.20
C THR A 216 -16.00 -7.39 7.56
N GLY A 217 -16.03 -8.26 6.54
CA GLY A 217 -16.09 -9.71 6.73
C GLY A 217 -14.82 -10.27 7.38
N THR A 218 -14.91 -11.50 7.88
CA THR A 218 -13.76 -12.26 8.40
C THR A 218 -12.71 -12.39 7.31
N GLU A 219 -11.46 -11.96 7.60
CA GLU A 219 -10.33 -12.15 6.70
C GLU A 219 -10.00 -13.64 6.62
N ILE A 220 -10.16 -14.22 5.41
CA ILE A 220 -9.92 -15.64 5.15
C ILE A 220 -8.44 -15.88 4.92
N MET A 221 -7.85 -15.13 4.00
CA MET A 221 -6.43 -15.27 3.63
C MET A 221 -5.90 -13.99 2.98
N ARG A 222 -4.59 -13.95 2.82
CA ARG A 222 -3.90 -12.91 2.03
C ARG A 222 -3.19 -13.54 0.85
N ILE A 223 -3.27 -12.88 -0.28
CA ILE A 223 -2.56 -13.26 -1.50
C ILE A 223 -1.61 -12.14 -1.86
N ALA A 224 -0.33 -12.47 -1.98
CA ALA A 224 0.73 -11.53 -2.24
C ALA A 224 1.53 -11.91 -3.49
N ASN A 225 1.97 -10.91 -4.23
CA ASN A 225 2.92 -11.12 -5.32
C ASN A 225 4.36 -11.02 -4.79
N LEU A 226 4.96 -12.18 -4.51
CA LEU A 226 6.32 -12.27 -3.98
C LEU A 226 7.42 -11.99 -5.02
N ASN A 227 7.06 -11.84 -6.29
CA ASN A 227 8.03 -11.48 -7.33
C ASN A 227 8.37 -9.98 -7.35
N SER A 228 7.56 -9.15 -6.70
CA SER A 228 7.77 -7.71 -6.61
C SER A 228 7.67 -7.30 -5.15
N MET A 229 8.81 -6.94 -4.57
CA MET A 229 8.93 -6.57 -3.16
C MET A 229 9.23 -5.08 -3.04
N GLU A 230 8.64 -4.44 -2.05
CA GLU A 230 8.92 -3.07 -1.67
C GLU A 230 9.33 -2.99 -0.20
N VAL A 231 10.05 -1.94 0.13
CA VAL A 231 10.37 -1.59 1.52
C VAL A 231 9.60 -0.33 1.87
N SER A 232 8.79 -0.41 2.89
CA SER A 232 8.16 0.76 3.49
C SER A 232 9.05 1.26 4.62
N VAL A 233 9.64 2.44 4.45
CA VAL A 233 10.53 3.08 5.44
C VAL A 233 9.88 4.34 5.99
N ASP A 234 10.11 4.60 7.27
CA ASP A 234 9.65 5.80 7.94
C ASP A 234 10.79 6.82 7.98
N VAL A 235 10.65 7.90 7.21
CA VAL A 235 11.64 8.97 7.08
C VAL A 235 11.21 10.17 7.90
N ASN A 236 12.15 10.76 8.65
CA ASN A 236 11.89 11.94 9.47
C ASN A 236 11.58 13.18 8.61
N GLU A 237 10.75 14.09 9.12
CA GLU A 237 10.37 15.35 8.47
C GLU A 237 11.56 16.20 8.02
N ASN A 238 12.66 16.18 8.77
CA ASN A 238 13.86 16.96 8.43
C ASN A 238 14.57 16.43 7.18
N ASP A 239 14.43 15.15 6.88
CA ASP A 239 15.16 14.47 5.81
C ASP A 239 14.32 14.23 4.57
N ILE A 240 12.98 14.31 4.68
CA ILE A 240 12.08 14.04 3.56
C ILE A 240 12.28 14.99 2.38
N ASN A 241 12.65 16.25 2.65
CA ASN A 241 12.89 17.26 1.61
C ASN A 241 14.15 16.98 0.77
N ARG A 242 15.00 16.06 1.21
CA ARG A 242 16.23 15.65 0.51
C ARG A 242 15.99 14.50 -0.45
N LEU A 243 14.83 13.86 -0.36
CA LEU A 243 14.47 12.71 -1.17
C LEU A 243 13.60 13.11 -2.36
N SER A 244 13.82 12.40 -3.46
CA SER A 244 13.02 12.55 -4.67
C SER A 244 12.62 11.18 -5.22
N ILE A 245 11.46 11.13 -5.87
CA ILE A 245 11.03 9.91 -6.56
C ILE A 245 12.06 9.59 -7.64
N GLY A 246 12.50 8.33 -7.69
CA GLY A 246 13.54 7.86 -8.60
C GLY A 246 14.94 7.82 -8.01
N ASP A 247 15.13 8.27 -6.76
CA ASP A 247 16.40 8.14 -6.06
C ASP A 247 16.74 6.66 -5.83
N THR A 248 18.04 6.35 -5.88
CA THR A 248 18.53 5.00 -5.64
C THR A 248 18.72 4.76 -4.15
N ALA A 249 18.25 3.62 -3.67
CA ALA A 249 18.42 3.20 -2.29
C ALA A 249 19.26 1.92 -2.22
N THR A 250 20.06 1.82 -1.17
CA THR A 250 20.73 0.57 -0.78
C THR A 250 20.00 0.02 0.43
N VAL A 251 19.48 -1.19 0.30
CA VAL A 251 18.69 -1.89 1.31
C VAL A 251 19.58 -2.97 1.93
N GLU A 252 19.82 -2.89 3.22
CA GLU A 252 20.50 -3.91 4.01
C GLU A 252 19.46 -4.63 4.86
N VAL A 253 19.50 -5.96 4.86
CA VAL A 253 18.52 -6.82 5.51
C VAL A 253 19.21 -7.64 6.58
N ASP A 254 18.70 -7.64 7.81
CA ASP A 254 19.29 -8.36 8.94
C ASP A 254 19.42 -9.87 8.69
N ALA A 255 18.56 -10.45 7.87
CA ALA A 255 18.62 -11.85 7.48
C ALA A 255 19.79 -12.18 6.52
N PHE A 256 20.35 -11.15 5.83
CA PHE A 256 21.40 -11.31 4.83
C PHE A 256 22.48 -10.25 5.05
N LEU A 257 23.25 -10.41 6.14
CA LEU A 257 24.27 -9.45 6.62
C LEU A 257 25.35 -9.10 5.60
N ASP A 258 25.63 -10.01 4.68
CA ASP A 258 26.70 -9.84 3.67
C ASP A 258 26.18 -9.35 2.31
N GLN A 259 24.88 -9.01 2.20
CA GLN A 259 24.26 -8.65 0.93
C GLN A 259 23.49 -7.35 1.05
N SER A 260 23.72 -6.47 0.09
CA SER A 260 22.95 -5.24 -0.09
C SER A 260 22.12 -5.32 -1.36
N PHE A 261 20.86 -4.93 -1.25
CA PHE A 261 19.92 -4.90 -2.35
C PHE A 261 19.77 -3.48 -2.87
N LYS A 262 19.68 -3.33 -4.19
CA LYS A 262 19.42 -2.04 -4.80
C LYS A 262 17.92 -1.83 -4.95
N GLY A 263 17.45 -0.65 -4.56
CA GLY A 263 16.09 -0.22 -4.72
C GLY A 263 15.98 1.15 -5.35
N VAL A 264 14.77 1.53 -5.71
CA VAL A 264 14.43 2.85 -6.24
C VAL A 264 13.23 3.37 -5.47
N VAL A 265 13.27 4.63 -5.07
CA VAL A 265 12.14 5.31 -4.43
C VAL A 265 11.00 5.44 -5.45
N THR A 266 9.86 4.82 -5.15
CA THR A 266 8.67 4.82 -6.03
C THR A 266 7.60 5.78 -5.54
N GLU A 267 7.46 5.93 -4.23
CA GLU A 267 6.40 6.74 -3.63
C GLU A 267 6.90 7.42 -2.36
N ILE A 268 6.54 8.68 -2.20
CA ILE A 268 6.78 9.47 -0.99
C ILE A 268 5.40 9.95 -0.53
N ALA A 269 4.96 9.51 0.65
CA ALA A 269 3.65 9.92 1.17
C ALA A 269 3.66 11.40 1.55
N ASN A 270 2.61 12.11 1.16
CA ASN A 270 2.42 13.52 1.48
C ASN A 270 1.78 13.75 2.87
N SER A 271 1.29 12.68 3.50
CA SER A 271 0.72 12.74 4.84
C SER A 271 1.64 12.10 5.85
N ALA A 272 1.90 12.84 6.92
CA ALA A 272 2.69 12.34 8.03
C ALA A 272 1.94 11.27 8.81
N SER A 273 2.65 10.24 9.22
CA SER A 273 2.22 9.28 10.23
C SER A 273 2.71 9.75 11.59
N VAL A 274 1.79 10.12 12.46
CA VAL A 274 2.12 10.53 13.83
C VAL A 274 2.10 9.29 14.72
N VAL A 275 3.25 8.87 15.18
CA VAL A 275 3.39 7.74 16.11
C VAL A 275 3.63 8.28 17.52
N GLY A 276 2.64 8.13 18.39
CA GLY A 276 2.77 8.44 19.82
C GLY A 276 1.71 9.44 20.36
N ALA A 277 1.26 9.21 21.59
CA ALA A 277 0.29 10.04 22.30
C ALA A 277 0.95 10.99 23.33
N SER A 278 2.25 11.27 23.23
CA SER A 278 3.01 12.09 24.19
C SER A 278 3.72 13.25 23.51
N ALA A 279 4.20 14.22 24.31
CA ALA A 279 4.72 15.52 23.90
C ALA A 279 5.96 15.50 22.96
N ASP A 280 6.60 14.36 22.77
CA ASP A 280 7.69 14.13 21.82
C ASP A 280 7.14 13.38 20.57
N GLN A 281 6.26 14.04 19.81
CA GLN A 281 5.76 13.51 18.54
C GLN A 281 6.85 13.61 17.48
N VAL A 282 7.37 12.45 17.05
CA VAL A 282 8.22 12.36 15.87
C VAL A 282 7.33 12.24 14.64
N THR A 283 7.38 13.25 13.78
CA THR A 283 6.67 13.25 12.51
C THR A 283 7.46 12.45 11.49
N ASN A 284 6.95 11.31 11.07
CA ASN A 284 7.56 10.47 10.06
C ASN A 284 6.69 10.41 8.81
N PHE A 285 7.34 10.35 7.66
CA PHE A 285 6.69 10.18 6.37
C PHE A 285 7.00 8.80 5.81
N PRO A 286 6.00 7.98 5.49
CA PRO A 286 6.24 6.69 4.87
C PRO A 286 6.72 6.88 3.42
N VAL A 287 7.85 6.24 3.11
CA VAL A 287 8.45 6.22 1.78
C VAL A 287 8.53 4.77 1.31
N LYS A 288 8.08 4.51 0.08
CA LYS A 288 8.14 3.18 -0.52
C LYS A 288 9.31 3.07 -1.50
N ILE A 289 10.08 2.04 -1.33
CA ILE A 289 11.28 1.73 -2.11
C ILE A 289 11.08 0.37 -2.75
N ARG A 290 10.94 0.31 -4.08
CA ARG A 290 10.86 -0.96 -4.80
C ARG A 290 12.25 -1.56 -4.90
N ILE A 291 12.39 -2.82 -4.50
CA ILE A 291 13.62 -3.59 -4.66
C ILE A 291 13.73 -4.05 -6.12
N LEU A 292 14.87 -3.81 -6.74
CA LEU A 292 15.12 -4.26 -8.10
C LEU A 292 15.28 -5.79 -8.15
N SER A 293 14.48 -6.45 -8.98
CA SER A 293 14.48 -7.91 -9.12
C SER A 293 15.85 -8.50 -9.50
N GLU A 294 16.68 -7.73 -10.19
CA GLU A 294 18.06 -8.11 -10.53
C GLU A 294 18.94 -8.28 -9.28
N SER A 295 18.62 -7.59 -8.19
CA SER A 295 19.41 -7.65 -6.96
C SER A 295 19.20 -8.95 -6.17
N TYR A 296 18.01 -9.56 -6.24
CA TYR A 296 17.69 -10.80 -5.53
C TYR A 296 17.60 -12.03 -6.44
N SER A 297 17.56 -11.85 -7.77
CA SER A 297 17.59 -12.99 -8.71
C SER A 297 18.91 -13.77 -8.64
N LYS A 298 19.99 -13.12 -8.21
CA LYS A 298 21.29 -13.76 -7.97
C LYS A 298 21.29 -14.71 -6.77
N LEU A 299 20.43 -14.50 -5.79
CA LEU A 299 20.20 -15.41 -4.66
C LEU A 299 19.62 -16.74 -5.12
N ASN A 300 18.67 -16.70 -6.07
CA ASN A 300 18.05 -17.90 -6.64
C ASN A 300 18.98 -18.74 -7.50
N SER A 301 20.13 -18.21 -7.93
CA SER A 301 21.05 -18.93 -8.82
C SER A 301 22.25 -19.58 -8.11
N LYS A 302 22.62 -19.13 -6.91
CA LYS A 302 23.78 -19.65 -6.18
C LYS A 302 23.43 -20.65 -5.07
N ASP A 303 22.30 -20.43 -4.40
CA ASP A 303 21.77 -21.39 -3.46
C ASP A 303 20.48 -21.95 -4.06
N LYS A 304 20.57 -23.13 -4.70
CA LYS A 304 19.46 -24.06 -4.69
C LYS A 304 19.28 -24.44 -3.20
N VAL A 305 18.60 -23.57 -2.47
CA VAL A 305 18.03 -23.89 -1.17
C VAL A 305 17.24 -25.17 -1.44
N LYS A 306 17.71 -26.28 -0.91
CA LYS A 306 17.00 -27.55 -0.99
C LYS A 306 15.60 -27.28 -0.51
N GLU A 307 14.62 -27.83 -1.18
CA GLU A 307 13.18 -27.67 -0.86
C GLU A 307 12.84 -27.92 0.64
N GLY A 308 13.79 -28.49 1.40
CA GLY A 308 13.76 -28.66 2.85
C GLY A 308 14.04 -27.41 3.67
N ASP A 309 14.91 -26.51 3.20
CA ASP A 309 15.33 -25.33 3.99
C ASP A 309 14.25 -24.24 3.97
N VAL A 310 13.41 -24.20 2.92
CA VAL A 310 12.24 -23.29 2.86
C VAL A 310 11.17 -23.72 3.88
N LYS A 311 11.04 -25.03 4.15
CA LYS A 311 10.13 -25.54 5.18
C LYS A 311 10.57 -25.13 6.59
N GLU A 312 11.86 -25.11 6.85
CA GLU A 312 12.41 -24.73 8.16
C GLU A 312 12.22 -23.24 8.46
N PHE A 313 12.22 -22.37 7.41
CA PHE A 313 11.89 -20.95 7.54
C PHE A 313 10.41 -20.68 7.82
N ILE A 314 9.53 -21.53 7.30
CA ILE A 314 8.07 -21.42 7.49
C ILE A 314 7.66 -22.00 8.84
N ASP A 315 8.29 -23.09 9.28
CA ASP A 315 7.95 -23.78 10.54
C ASP A 315 8.44 -23.04 11.80
N HIS A 316 9.42 -22.14 11.70
CA HIS A 316 9.92 -21.36 12.84
C HIS A 316 9.26 -19.99 13.00
N GLY A 317 8.21 -19.68 12.25
CA GLY A 317 7.30 -18.55 12.52
C GLY A 317 7.98 -17.17 12.64
N ILE A 318 9.12 -16.97 11.95
CA ILE A 318 9.76 -15.64 11.92
C ILE A 318 8.89 -14.77 11.02
N PRO A 319 8.15 -13.79 11.58
CA PRO A 319 7.35 -12.91 10.75
C PRO A 319 8.29 -12.12 9.83
N VAL A 320 8.08 -12.20 8.53
CA VAL A 320 8.77 -11.44 7.47
C VAL A 320 8.83 -9.91 7.76
N ALA A 321 8.11 -9.48 8.78
CA ALA A 321 7.96 -8.09 9.20
C ALA A 321 9.07 -7.54 10.12
N GLN A 322 10.08 -8.31 10.54
CA GLN A 322 11.07 -7.83 11.54
C GLN A 322 12.51 -7.66 11.04
N ALA A 323 12.81 -7.86 9.77
CA ALA A 323 14.19 -8.05 9.31
C ALA A 323 14.81 -6.86 8.56
N ALA A 324 14.46 -5.61 8.86
CA ALA A 324 15.15 -4.51 8.18
C ALA A 324 15.45 -3.34 9.13
N ARG A 325 16.70 -3.23 9.58
CA ARG A 325 17.10 -2.19 10.54
C ARG A 325 17.86 -0.98 9.95
N PHE A 326 18.49 -1.07 8.81
CA PHE A 326 19.24 0.05 8.25
C PHE A 326 19.10 0.14 6.72
N PHE A 327 18.66 1.29 6.26
CA PHE A 327 18.62 1.65 4.84
C PHE A 327 19.41 2.92 4.64
N SER A 328 20.30 2.97 3.66
CA SER A 328 20.88 4.21 3.18
C SER A 328 20.28 4.55 1.82
N ILE A 329 19.58 5.66 1.73
CA ILE A 329 19.03 6.18 0.48
C ILE A 329 20.05 7.18 -0.07
N VAL A 330 20.55 6.92 -1.27
CA VAL A 330 21.50 7.80 -1.95
C VAL A 330 20.73 8.73 -2.88
N ALA A 331 20.60 9.99 -2.49
CA ALA A 331 20.00 11.00 -3.34
C ALA A 331 20.89 11.30 -4.55
N LYS A 332 20.34 11.29 -5.75
CA LYS A 332 21.05 11.61 -6.99
C LYS A 332 21.48 13.08 -7.01
N ASN A 333 22.77 13.30 -7.27
CA ASN A 333 23.45 14.57 -7.43
C ASN A 333 22.56 15.74 -7.86
N LYS A 334 22.34 16.71 -6.98
CA LYS A 334 22.07 18.08 -7.42
C LYS A 334 23.42 18.71 -7.82
N PHE A 335 23.62 18.95 -9.10
CA PHE A 335 24.66 19.83 -9.60
C PHE A 335 24.46 21.22 -8.98
N TRP A 336 25.27 21.55 -8.01
CA TRP A 336 25.39 22.94 -7.53
C TRP A 336 26.21 23.71 -8.56
N GLY A 337 25.49 24.47 -9.39
CA GLY A 337 26.09 25.41 -10.31
C GLY A 337 26.87 26.46 -9.55
N LYS A 338 28.05 26.77 -10.09
CA LYS A 338 29.00 27.81 -9.73
C LYS A 338 28.36 28.97 -8.96
N LYS A 339 28.75 29.17 -7.69
CA LYS A 339 28.89 30.46 -7.10
C LYS A 339 30.35 30.61 -6.67
N ASN A 340 31.09 31.43 -7.41
CA ASN A 340 32.39 31.97 -7.00
C ASN A 340 32.17 32.74 -5.70
N THR A 341 32.58 32.21 -4.59
CA THR A 341 32.76 32.98 -3.37
C THR A 341 34.24 33.02 -3.10
N THR A 342 34.87 34.14 -3.49
CA THR A 342 36.22 34.51 -3.09
C THR A 342 36.14 34.79 -1.59
N ILE A 343 36.83 33.98 -0.79
CA ILE A 343 37.08 34.29 0.62
C ILE A 343 38.47 34.87 0.68
N THR A 344 38.51 36.17 1.00
CA THR A 344 39.73 36.93 1.39
C THR A 344 40.16 36.52 2.80
#